data_747ccc913606fb333d930511439b4885
#
_entry.id   747ccc913606fb333d930511439b4885
#
_cell.length_a   1.000
_cell.length_b   1.000
_cell.length_c   1.000
_cell.angle_alpha   90.00
_cell.angle_beta   90.00
_cell.angle_gamma   90.00
#
_symmetry.space_group_name_H-M   'P 1'
#
loop_
_entity.id
_entity.type
_entity.pdbx_description
1 polymer ?
#
loop_
_entity_poly.entity_id
_entity_poly.type
_entity_poly.pdbx_seq_one_letter_code
_entity_poly.pdbx_strand_id
1 'polypeptide(L)'
;MLSYTRGSVEAESSTSVTNFASANYYPEYRQASWNYPYGYLNADQRQRLRLWSTYELPLPQGLGRFDLGFQERYESGRPYDLSMSVDTRPYVTNPGYLAPPSSVTYFISGRGAYRFDGSTATDLSLSWSHNLPGWTASMVFLRAVVNNAFNEHALTSFNTTILGKVNDSTLQAFNPFTTTPVEGVNWKKGPSFGQATSPASYQSPRNYYFSAGLRF
;
A
#
# COMPACT_ATOMS: atom_id res chain seq x y z
N MET A 1 -1.60 -7.34 -25.29
CA MET A 1 -2.10 -8.35 -24.33
C MET A 1 -2.74 -7.64 -23.15
N LEU A 2 -3.86 -8.14 -22.66
CA LEU A 2 -4.60 -7.59 -21.53
C LEU A 2 -4.61 -8.63 -20.40
N SER A 3 -4.27 -8.22 -19.18
CA SER A 3 -4.44 -9.04 -17.97
C SER A 3 -5.23 -8.24 -16.93
N TYR A 4 -6.29 -8.83 -16.44
CA TYR A 4 -7.09 -8.30 -15.36
C TYR A 4 -7.20 -9.33 -14.24
N THR A 5 -6.92 -8.92 -13.02
CA THR A 5 -7.05 -9.76 -11.84
C THR A 5 -7.98 -9.08 -10.84
N ARG A 6 -8.96 -9.81 -10.36
CA ARG A 6 -9.83 -9.44 -9.25
C ARG A 6 -9.72 -10.50 -8.17
N GLY A 7 -9.52 -10.07 -6.92
CA GLY A 7 -9.45 -10.97 -5.79
C GLY A 7 -9.58 -10.22 -4.48
N SER A 8 -9.75 -10.95 -3.39
CA SER A 8 -9.68 -10.43 -2.03
C SER A 8 -8.76 -11.32 -1.20
N VAL A 9 -8.07 -10.74 -0.24
CA VAL A 9 -7.29 -11.46 0.76
C VAL A 9 -7.82 -11.06 2.13
N GLU A 10 -8.51 -11.99 2.75
CA GLU A 10 -9.14 -11.81 4.05
C GLU A 10 -8.57 -12.83 5.03
N ALA A 11 -8.30 -12.42 6.25
CA ALA A 11 -7.91 -13.33 7.32
C ALA A 11 -8.05 -12.66 8.68
N GLU A 12 -8.08 -13.51 9.71
CA GLU A 12 -7.67 -13.12 11.04
C GLU A 12 -6.16 -13.18 11.10
N SER A 13 -5.51 -12.06 11.39
CA SER A 13 -4.05 -12.06 11.53
C SER A 13 -3.69 -12.58 12.91
N SER A 14 -3.15 -13.77 12.98
CA SER A 14 -2.28 -14.12 14.09
C SER A 14 -0.95 -13.38 13.86
N THR A 15 -0.68 -12.35 14.61
CA THR A 15 0.69 -11.85 14.72
C THR A 15 1.55 -12.98 15.25
N SER A 16 2.66 -13.26 14.59
CA SER A 16 3.60 -14.26 15.08
C SER A 16 3.99 -13.90 16.52
N VAL A 17 3.76 -14.81 17.40
CA VAL A 17 3.93 -14.65 18.82
C VAL A 17 5.40 -14.81 19.16
N THR A 18 6.19 -13.78 18.89
CA THR A 18 7.62 -13.80 19.24
C THR A 18 7.95 -12.96 20.48
N ASN A 19 6.97 -12.24 21.03
CA ASN A 19 7.18 -11.38 22.19
C ASN A 19 6.19 -11.72 23.31
N PHE A 20 6.65 -12.39 24.34
CA PHE A 20 5.87 -12.75 25.53
C PHE A 20 5.37 -11.54 26.34
N ALA A 21 5.87 -10.35 26.06
CA ALA A 21 5.36 -9.09 26.64
C ALA A 21 4.17 -8.51 25.85
N SER A 22 3.71 -9.17 24.80
CA SER A 22 2.55 -8.72 24.03
C SER A 22 1.27 -8.87 24.84
N ALA A 23 0.38 -7.88 24.75
CA ALA A 23 -0.96 -7.92 25.36
C ALA A 23 -1.82 -9.12 24.94
N ASN A 24 -1.39 -9.88 23.93
CA ASN A 24 -2.04 -11.11 23.47
C ASN A 24 -2.08 -12.22 24.52
N TYR A 25 -1.18 -12.17 25.50
CA TYR A 25 -1.10 -13.17 26.58
C TYR A 25 -1.92 -12.80 27.81
N TYR A 26 -2.65 -11.69 27.74
CA TYR A 26 -3.47 -11.19 28.84
C TYR A 26 -4.94 -11.09 28.40
N PRO A 27 -5.64 -12.24 28.24
CA PRO A 27 -6.98 -12.27 27.67
C PRO A 27 -7.99 -11.46 28.49
N GLU A 28 -7.77 -11.31 29.79
CA GLU A 28 -8.61 -10.52 30.69
C GLU A 28 -8.54 -9.02 30.41
N TYR A 29 -7.41 -8.57 29.86
CA TYR A 29 -7.20 -7.15 29.52
C TYR A 29 -7.64 -6.80 28.10
N ARG A 30 -8.11 -7.79 27.33
CA ARG A 30 -8.39 -7.61 25.93
C ARG A 30 -9.38 -8.65 25.40
N GLN A 31 -10.44 -8.22 24.73
CA GLN A 31 -11.31 -9.15 24.02
C GLN A 31 -10.65 -9.65 22.72
N ALA A 32 -10.89 -10.90 22.36
CA ALA A 32 -10.33 -11.49 21.16
C ALA A 32 -10.72 -10.73 19.88
N SER A 33 -11.94 -10.20 19.82
CA SER A 33 -12.43 -9.39 18.70
C SER A 33 -11.66 -8.07 18.46
N TRP A 34 -10.97 -7.55 19.47
CA TRP A 34 -10.13 -6.35 19.31
C TRP A 34 -8.75 -6.70 18.78
N ASN A 35 -8.31 -7.93 19.04
CA ASN A 35 -6.97 -8.37 18.72
C ASN A 35 -6.78 -8.58 17.24
N TYR A 36 -7.74 -9.27 16.65
CA TYR A 36 -7.67 -9.76 15.28
C TYR A 36 -9.05 -9.70 14.64
N PRO A 37 -9.60 -8.49 14.42
CA PRO A 37 -10.87 -8.41 13.74
C PRO A 37 -10.73 -9.05 12.35
N TYR A 38 -11.67 -9.89 11.99
CA TYR A 38 -11.77 -10.45 10.65
C TYR A 38 -11.92 -9.34 9.62
N GLY A 39 -11.22 -9.44 8.50
CA GLY A 39 -11.31 -8.47 7.42
C GLY A 39 -10.14 -8.49 6.46
N TYR A 40 -10.04 -7.45 5.65
CA TYR A 40 -9.06 -7.36 4.57
C TYR A 40 -7.63 -7.14 5.09
N LEU A 41 -6.70 -7.93 4.59
CA LEU A 41 -5.28 -7.79 4.88
C LEU A 41 -4.65 -6.67 4.04
N ASN A 42 -3.54 -6.12 4.52
CA ASN A 42 -2.78 -5.07 3.82
C ASN A 42 -2.33 -5.46 2.39
N ALA A 43 -2.27 -6.76 2.10
CA ALA A 43 -1.96 -7.27 0.76
C ALA A 43 -3.17 -7.31 -0.18
N ASP A 44 -4.39 -7.01 0.33
CA ASP A 44 -5.61 -7.06 -0.47
C ASP A 44 -5.63 -5.89 -1.47
N GLN A 45 -5.42 -6.21 -2.74
CA GLN A 45 -5.65 -5.33 -3.88
C GLN A 45 -6.74 -5.95 -4.74
N ARG A 46 -7.95 -5.40 -4.66
CA ARG A 46 -9.15 -6.00 -5.28
C ARG A 46 -9.10 -6.05 -6.80
N GLN A 47 -8.44 -5.08 -7.41
CA GLN A 47 -8.41 -4.95 -8.85
C GLN A 47 -6.99 -4.60 -9.30
N ARG A 48 -6.51 -5.34 -10.27
CA ARG A 48 -5.27 -5.07 -10.99
C ARG A 48 -5.53 -5.24 -12.47
N LEU A 49 -5.26 -4.18 -13.22
CA LEU A 49 -5.32 -4.18 -14.67
C LEU A 49 -3.92 -3.94 -15.20
N ARG A 50 -3.53 -4.74 -16.17
CA ARG A 50 -2.31 -4.52 -16.94
C ARG A 50 -2.63 -4.74 -18.42
N LEU A 51 -2.41 -3.71 -19.19
CA LEU A 51 -2.54 -3.72 -20.64
C LEU A 51 -1.18 -3.37 -21.22
N TRP A 52 -0.73 -4.15 -22.18
CA TRP A 52 0.48 -3.81 -22.92
C TRP A 52 0.30 -4.14 -24.39
N SER A 53 0.94 -3.33 -25.22
CA SER A 53 0.94 -3.47 -26.67
C SER A 53 2.28 -3.02 -27.23
N THR A 54 2.67 -3.63 -28.33
CA THR A 54 3.78 -3.18 -29.16
C THR A 54 3.27 -3.04 -30.58
N TYR A 55 3.73 -1.98 -31.26
CA TYR A 55 3.35 -1.69 -32.64
C TYR A 55 4.59 -1.34 -33.43
N GLU A 56 4.87 -2.10 -34.48
CA GLU A 56 5.93 -1.81 -35.46
C GLU A 56 5.44 -0.75 -36.44
N LEU A 57 6.18 0.37 -36.52
CA LEU A 57 5.84 1.43 -37.47
C LEU A 57 6.15 0.98 -38.90
N PRO A 58 5.19 1.09 -39.85
CA PRO A 58 5.37 0.68 -41.23
C PRO A 58 6.21 1.73 -41.99
N LEU A 59 7.51 1.82 -41.67
CA LEU A 59 8.44 2.75 -42.31
C LEU A 59 9.30 2.04 -43.39
N PRO A 60 9.87 2.78 -44.35
CA PRO A 60 10.79 2.22 -45.33
C PRO A 60 11.98 1.52 -44.68
N GLN A 61 12.34 0.33 -45.15
CA GLN A 61 13.41 -0.50 -44.58
C GLN A 61 14.77 0.22 -44.43
N GLY A 62 15.05 1.19 -45.32
CA GLY A 62 16.28 1.99 -45.23
C GLY A 62 16.40 2.87 -43.98
N LEU A 63 15.30 3.13 -43.27
CA LEU A 63 15.30 3.89 -42.02
C LEU A 63 15.49 3.02 -40.76
N GLY A 64 15.55 1.68 -40.95
CA GLY A 64 15.55 0.75 -39.86
C GLY A 64 14.15 0.45 -39.33
N ARG A 65 14.08 -0.34 -38.26
CA ARG A 65 12.84 -0.77 -37.65
C ARG A 65 12.53 0.09 -36.43
N PHE A 66 11.32 0.59 -36.33
CA PHE A 66 10.79 1.34 -35.20
C PHE A 66 9.66 0.57 -34.53
N ASP A 67 9.79 0.33 -33.23
CA ASP A 67 8.78 -0.30 -32.39
C ASP A 67 8.31 0.67 -31.32
N LEU A 68 7.01 0.92 -31.28
CA LEU A 68 6.33 1.64 -30.19
C LEU A 68 5.82 0.64 -29.17
N GLY A 69 6.13 0.88 -27.91
CA GLY A 69 5.56 0.12 -26.79
C GLY A 69 4.68 0.99 -25.91
N PHE A 70 3.58 0.43 -25.50
CA PHE A 70 2.62 1.02 -24.57
C PHE A 70 2.35 0.03 -23.44
N GLN A 71 2.34 0.51 -22.20
CA GLN A 71 1.90 -0.26 -21.05
C GLN A 71 1.04 0.63 -20.15
N GLU A 72 -0.13 0.11 -19.80
CA GLU A 72 -1.02 0.71 -18.80
C GLU A 72 -1.13 -0.20 -17.60
N ARG A 73 -1.05 0.38 -16.41
CA ARG A 73 -1.20 -0.30 -15.14
C ARG A 73 -2.23 0.45 -14.29
N TYR A 74 -3.18 -0.28 -13.74
CA TYR A 74 -4.07 0.20 -12.70
C TYR A 74 -4.04 -0.77 -11.54
N GLU A 75 -3.93 -0.25 -10.32
CA GLU A 75 -4.00 -1.01 -9.08
C GLU A 75 -4.93 -0.28 -8.10
N SER A 76 -5.92 -1.00 -7.58
CA SER A 76 -6.79 -0.44 -6.53
C SER A 76 -6.00 -0.23 -5.24
N GLY A 77 -6.41 0.74 -4.43
CA GLY A 77 -5.78 1.07 -3.17
C GLY A 77 -5.76 -0.10 -2.18
N ARG A 78 -4.69 -0.18 -1.41
CA ARG A 78 -4.54 -1.14 -0.31
C ARG A 78 -5.45 -0.74 0.85
N PRO A 79 -5.95 -1.70 1.64
CA PRO A 79 -6.77 -1.40 2.79
C PRO A 79 -5.95 -0.88 3.97
N TYR A 80 -6.61 -0.07 4.80
CA TYR A 80 -6.12 0.29 6.13
C TYR A 80 -7.28 0.29 7.13
N ASP A 81 -6.95 0.27 8.40
CA ASP A 81 -7.89 0.35 9.52
C ASP A 81 -7.49 1.45 10.49
N LEU A 82 -8.39 1.76 11.42
CA LEU A 82 -8.16 2.71 12.50
C LEU A 82 -8.06 1.94 13.81
N SER A 83 -6.90 2.07 14.45
CA SER A 83 -6.65 1.48 15.76
C SER A 83 -5.91 2.45 16.67
N MET A 84 -6.10 2.31 17.97
CA MET A 84 -5.44 3.11 18.99
C MET A 84 -5.02 2.26 20.18
N SER A 85 -4.16 2.81 21.01
CA SER A 85 -3.81 2.23 22.31
C SER A 85 -4.81 2.64 23.39
N VAL A 86 -5.30 1.68 24.16
CA VAL A 86 -6.24 1.89 25.27
C VAL A 86 -5.68 1.25 26.52
N ASP A 87 -5.74 1.95 27.65
CA ASP A 87 -5.45 1.38 28.97
C ASP A 87 -6.71 0.71 29.53
N THR A 88 -6.67 -0.61 29.62
CA THR A 88 -7.80 -1.41 30.10
C THR A 88 -7.71 -1.75 31.59
N ARG A 89 -6.59 -1.46 32.23
CA ARG A 89 -6.35 -1.80 33.66
C ARG A 89 -7.43 -1.28 34.62
N PRO A 90 -7.99 -0.06 34.44
CA PRO A 90 -9.04 0.45 35.32
C PRO A 90 -10.38 -0.33 35.24
N TYR A 91 -10.55 -1.14 34.19
CA TYR A 91 -11.82 -1.83 33.90
C TYR A 91 -11.73 -3.34 34.09
N VAL A 92 -10.59 -3.86 34.54
CA VAL A 92 -10.34 -5.29 34.74
C VAL A 92 -10.07 -5.55 36.19
N THR A 93 -10.72 -6.57 36.74
CA THR A 93 -10.35 -7.08 38.09
C THR A 93 -8.97 -7.69 37.99
N ASN A 94 -8.06 -7.27 38.84
CA ASN A 94 -6.66 -7.73 38.81
C ASN A 94 -6.60 -9.28 38.89
N PRO A 95 -6.19 -9.97 37.83
CA PRO A 95 -6.08 -11.42 37.82
C PRO A 95 -4.80 -11.94 38.46
N GLY A 96 -4.04 -11.09 39.14
CA GLY A 96 -2.82 -11.47 39.86
C GLY A 96 -1.53 -11.40 39.03
N TYR A 97 -1.58 -10.80 37.85
CA TYR A 97 -0.35 -10.59 37.05
C TYR A 97 0.58 -9.56 37.71
N LEU A 98 1.86 -9.88 37.79
CA LEU A 98 2.88 -9.01 38.38
C LEU A 98 3.11 -7.76 37.50
N ALA A 99 3.01 -7.89 36.19
CA ALA A 99 3.21 -6.81 35.23
C ALA A 99 2.14 -6.86 34.13
N PRO A 100 0.93 -6.35 34.39
CA PRO A 100 -0.13 -6.30 33.38
C PRO A 100 0.25 -5.32 32.26
N PRO A 101 -0.32 -5.49 31.03
CA PRO A 101 -0.05 -4.59 29.94
C PRO A 101 -0.55 -3.17 30.26
N SER A 102 0.30 -2.17 30.03
CA SER A 102 -0.06 -0.75 30.24
C SER A 102 -1.02 -0.22 29.18
N SER A 103 -1.08 -0.87 28.02
CA SER A 103 -2.02 -0.56 26.94
C SER A 103 -2.24 -1.76 26.06
N VAL A 104 -3.40 -1.80 25.42
CA VAL A 104 -3.76 -2.79 24.41
C VAL A 104 -4.23 -2.08 23.15
N THR A 105 -4.07 -2.73 21.99
CA THR A 105 -4.61 -2.21 20.73
C THR A 105 -6.12 -2.41 20.71
N TYR A 106 -6.84 -1.34 20.39
CA TYR A 106 -8.28 -1.34 20.17
C TYR A 106 -8.58 -0.86 18.76
N PHE A 107 -9.31 -1.66 17.98
CA PHE A 107 -9.73 -1.30 16.63
C PHE A 107 -11.05 -0.56 16.68
N ILE A 108 -11.06 0.68 16.20
CA ILE A 108 -12.27 1.51 16.07
C ILE A 108 -13.05 1.11 14.83
N SER A 109 -12.35 0.80 13.74
CA SER A 109 -12.95 0.31 12.51
C SER A 109 -12.81 -1.22 12.37
N GLY A 110 -13.60 -1.82 11.51
CA GLY A 110 -13.32 -3.15 11.03
C GLY A 110 -11.94 -3.20 10.35
N ARG A 111 -11.35 -4.39 10.30
CA ARG A 111 -10.05 -4.58 9.66
C ARG A 111 -10.12 -4.27 8.18
N GLY A 112 -9.21 -3.41 7.69
CA GLY A 112 -9.16 -2.99 6.29
C GLY A 112 -10.43 -2.30 5.82
N ALA A 113 -11.16 -1.62 6.72
CA ALA A 113 -12.43 -0.95 6.42
C ALA A 113 -12.29 0.20 5.42
N TYR A 114 -11.12 0.82 5.38
CA TYR A 114 -10.79 1.95 4.50
C TYR A 114 -9.77 1.54 3.46
N ARG A 115 -9.59 2.38 2.43
CA ARG A 115 -8.59 2.15 1.39
C ARG A 115 -7.84 3.42 1.06
N PHE A 116 -6.55 3.25 0.80
CA PHE A 116 -5.72 4.27 0.18
C PHE A 116 -6.15 4.52 -1.26
N ASP A 117 -5.60 5.55 -1.89
CA ASP A 117 -5.87 5.81 -3.30
C ASP A 117 -5.30 4.69 -4.19
N GLY A 118 -6.03 4.37 -5.23
CA GLY A 118 -5.52 3.53 -6.31
C GLY A 118 -4.48 4.28 -7.13
N SER A 119 -3.64 3.56 -7.84
CA SER A 119 -2.62 4.13 -8.73
C SER A 119 -2.85 3.71 -10.17
N THR A 120 -2.59 4.63 -11.08
CA THR A 120 -2.58 4.42 -12.54
C THR A 120 -1.23 4.85 -13.07
N ALA A 121 -0.67 4.13 -14.03
CA ALA A 121 0.57 4.54 -14.67
C ALA A 121 0.62 4.07 -16.12
N THR A 122 0.88 5.02 -17.00
CA THR A 122 1.11 4.80 -18.43
C THR A 122 2.60 4.86 -18.73
N ASP A 123 3.16 3.77 -19.26
CA ASP A 123 4.55 3.70 -19.70
C ASP A 123 4.60 3.66 -21.22
N LEU A 124 5.49 4.45 -21.79
CA LEU A 124 5.71 4.51 -23.24
C LEU A 124 7.15 4.14 -23.56
N SER A 125 7.36 3.44 -24.66
CA SER A 125 8.70 3.16 -25.16
C SER A 125 8.77 3.33 -26.67
N LEU A 126 9.90 3.81 -27.15
CA LEU A 126 10.28 3.84 -28.54
C LEU A 126 11.61 3.11 -28.69
N SER A 127 11.64 2.10 -29.54
CA SER A 127 12.86 1.38 -29.90
C SER A 127 13.12 1.56 -31.39
N TRP A 128 14.36 1.82 -31.73
CA TRP A 128 14.85 1.85 -33.10
C TRP A 128 15.98 0.87 -33.25
N SER A 129 16.00 0.13 -34.34
CA SER A 129 17.09 -0.78 -34.67
C SER A 129 17.39 -0.76 -36.15
N HIS A 130 18.67 -0.88 -36.50
CA HIS A 130 19.12 -0.91 -37.87
C HIS A 130 20.28 -1.89 -38.05
N ASN A 131 20.19 -2.71 -39.10
CA ASN A 131 21.25 -3.62 -39.47
C ASN A 131 22.41 -2.87 -40.14
N LEU A 132 23.64 -3.13 -39.71
CA LEU A 132 24.82 -2.47 -40.27
C LEU A 132 25.21 -3.15 -41.59
N PRO A 133 25.24 -2.40 -42.72
CA PRO A 133 25.64 -2.96 -43.98
C PRO A 133 27.12 -3.37 -43.98
N GLY A 134 27.41 -4.54 -44.51
CA GLY A 134 28.79 -5.07 -44.55
C GLY A 134 29.28 -5.83 -43.31
N TRP A 135 28.50 -5.85 -42.26
CA TRP A 135 28.79 -6.59 -41.02
C TRP A 135 27.70 -7.67 -40.84
N THR A 136 28.02 -8.90 -41.18
CA THR A 136 27.08 -10.03 -41.04
C THR A 136 26.62 -10.15 -39.59
N ALA A 137 25.28 -10.10 -39.39
CA ALA A 137 24.60 -10.23 -38.11
C ALA A 137 24.78 -9.08 -37.09
N SER A 138 25.33 -7.90 -37.47
CA SER A 138 25.48 -6.77 -36.57
C SER A 138 24.33 -5.78 -36.71
N MET A 139 23.79 -5.35 -35.56
CA MET A 139 22.66 -4.43 -35.47
C MET A 139 22.96 -3.34 -34.42
N VAL A 140 22.69 -2.09 -34.76
CA VAL A 140 22.66 -0.99 -33.79
C VAL A 140 21.24 -0.83 -33.29
N PHE A 141 21.08 -0.50 -32.01
CA PHE A 141 19.77 -0.17 -31.45
C PHE A 141 19.84 1.06 -30.52
N LEU A 142 18.74 1.79 -30.53
CA LEU A 142 18.44 2.86 -29.57
C LEU A 142 17.08 2.59 -28.95
N ARG A 143 16.95 2.84 -27.64
CA ARG A 143 15.67 2.72 -26.96
C ARG A 143 15.48 3.88 -25.99
N ALA A 144 14.32 4.50 -26.05
CA ALA A 144 13.84 5.47 -25.09
C ALA A 144 12.61 4.90 -24.37
N VAL A 145 12.56 5.04 -23.05
CA VAL A 145 11.43 4.62 -22.23
C VAL A 145 11.04 5.78 -21.32
N VAL A 146 9.75 6.05 -21.25
CA VAL A 146 9.15 7.00 -20.30
C VAL A 146 8.21 6.22 -19.43
N ASN A 147 8.55 6.04 -18.17
CA ASN A 147 7.64 5.47 -17.18
C ASN A 147 6.79 6.58 -16.56
N ASN A 148 5.53 6.28 -16.30
CA ASN A 148 4.54 7.24 -15.83
C ASN A 148 4.51 8.50 -16.71
N ALA A 149 4.24 8.33 -17.99
CA ALA A 149 4.34 9.39 -19.02
C ALA A 149 3.49 10.62 -18.71
N PHE A 150 2.34 10.45 -18.05
CA PHE A 150 1.45 11.54 -17.66
C PHE A 150 1.78 12.14 -16.28
N ASN A 151 2.83 11.61 -15.62
CA ASN A 151 3.26 12.05 -14.28
C ASN A 151 2.13 12.00 -13.24
N GLU A 152 1.38 10.93 -13.26
CA GLU A 152 0.36 10.65 -12.24
C GLU A 152 1.01 10.49 -10.87
N HIS A 153 0.32 10.97 -9.81
CA HIS A 153 0.92 11.07 -8.47
C HIS A 153 -0.09 10.72 -7.37
N ALA A 154 -0.71 9.56 -7.46
CA ALA A 154 -1.61 9.08 -6.42
C ALA A 154 -0.91 8.96 -5.06
N LEU A 155 -1.61 9.33 -3.99
CA LEU A 155 -1.17 9.13 -2.61
C LEU A 155 -1.52 7.71 -2.17
N THR A 156 -0.61 6.76 -2.43
CA THR A 156 -0.83 5.32 -2.23
C THR A 156 -0.70 4.86 -0.79
N SER A 157 -0.20 5.73 0.09
CA SER A 157 -0.17 5.54 1.54
C SER A 157 -0.06 6.88 2.25
N PHE A 158 -0.63 6.99 3.44
CA PHE A 158 -0.55 8.18 4.27
C PHE A 158 -0.61 7.79 5.75
N ASN A 159 -0.38 8.77 6.62
CA ASN A 159 -0.46 8.57 8.07
C ASN A 159 -1.91 8.30 8.49
N THR A 160 -2.16 7.14 9.10
CA THR A 160 -3.47 6.71 9.60
C THR A 160 -3.57 6.77 11.12
N THR A 161 -2.62 7.45 11.78
CA THR A 161 -2.56 7.53 13.24
C THR A 161 -3.77 8.25 13.80
N ILE A 162 -4.43 7.59 14.75
CA ILE A 162 -5.45 8.19 15.59
C ILE A 162 -4.94 8.26 17.04
N LEU A 163 -5.46 9.20 17.79
CA LEU A 163 -5.08 9.44 19.19
C LEU A 163 -6.24 9.03 20.09
N GLY A 164 -5.93 8.32 21.15
CA GLY A 164 -6.83 8.05 22.27
C GLY A 164 -6.30 8.69 23.56
N LYS A 165 -6.95 8.44 24.69
CA LYS A 165 -6.58 8.98 26.00
C LYS A 165 -5.12 8.70 26.40
N VAL A 166 -4.58 7.56 25.99
CA VAL A 166 -3.18 7.17 26.27
C VAL A 166 -2.18 8.14 25.62
N ASN A 167 -2.52 8.66 24.44
CA ASN A 167 -1.63 9.51 23.62
C ASN A 167 -2.04 10.99 23.64
N ASP A 168 -3.25 11.29 24.15
CA ASP A 168 -3.75 12.66 24.27
C ASP A 168 -4.58 12.82 25.55
N SER A 169 -4.03 13.55 26.51
CA SER A 169 -4.65 13.77 27.83
C SER A 169 -5.96 14.59 27.77
N THR A 170 -6.24 15.27 26.68
CA THR A 170 -7.47 16.06 26.51
C THR A 170 -8.69 15.20 26.23
N LEU A 171 -8.49 13.98 25.73
CA LEU A 171 -9.54 13.02 25.45
C LEU A 171 -10.01 12.31 26.72
N GLN A 172 -11.24 11.83 26.70
CA GLN A 172 -11.82 11.08 27.80
C GLN A 172 -11.51 9.59 27.69
N ALA A 173 -11.22 8.96 28.82
CA ALA A 173 -11.16 7.50 28.91
C ALA A 173 -12.56 6.91 28.74
N PHE A 174 -12.64 5.69 28.28
CA PHE A 174 -13.88 4.92 28.16
C PHE A 174 -13.62 3.47 28.54
N ASN A 175 -14.66 2.78 28.96
CA ASN A 175 -14.59 1.34 29.18
C ASN A 175 -14.77 0.59 27.84
N PRO A 176 -13.70 0.03 27.25
CA PRO A 176 -13.79 -0.59 25.94
C PRO A 176 -14.59 -1.90 25.94
N PHE A 177 -14.83 -2.51 27.11
CA PHE A 177 -15.64 -3.73 27.22
C PHE A 177 -17.14 -3.48 27.10
N THR A 178 -17.59 -2.25 27.39
CA THR A 178 -19.01 -1.92 27.47
C THR A 178 -19.42 -0.71 26.65
N THR A 179 -18.47 0.10 26.18
CA THR A 179 -18.76 1.40 25.57
C THR A 179 -18.11 1.49 24.18
N THR A 180 -18.88 1.91 23.19
CA THR A 180 -18.36 2.27 21.87
C THR A 180 -17.74 3.69 21.93
N PRO A 181 -16.47 3.87 21.55
CA PRO A 181 -15.82 5.17 21.61
C PRO A 181 -16.36 6.16 20.58
N VAL A 182 -16.44 7.43 20.95
CA VAL A 182 -16.98 8.52 20.14
C VAL A 182 -15.84 9.42 19.67
N GLU A 183 -15.82 9.77 18.37
CA GLU A 183 -14.86 10.71 17.79
C GLU A 183 -15.01 12.10 18.43
N GLY A 184 -13.90 12.75 18.71
CA GLY A 184 -13.86 14.05 19.41
C GLY A 184 -13.99 13.97 20.92
N VAL A 185 -14.43 12.83 21.47
CA VAL A 185 -14.57 12.59 22.91
C VAL A 185 -13.51 11.60 23.40
N ASN A 186 -13.51 10.40 22.87
CA ASN A 186 -12.62 9.31 23.31
C ASN A 186 -11.42 9.13 22.39
N TRP A 187 -11.55 9.53 21.13
CA TRP A 187 -10.50 9.47 20.13
C TRP A 187 -10.65 10.59 19.10
N LYS A 188 -9.55 10.89 18.42
CA LYS A 188 -9.54 11.82 17.29
C LYS A 188 -8.43 11.45 16.29
N LYS A 189 -8.54 11.96 15.08
CA LYS A 189 -7.45 11.86 14.10
C LYS A 189 -6.23 12.63 14.58
N GLY A 190 -5.05 12.04 14.41
CA GLY A 190 -3.80 12.71 14.69
C GLY A 190 -3.56 13.92 13.78
N PRO A 191 -2.66 14.85 14.16
CA PRO A 191 -2.42 16.08 13.39
C PRO A 191 -1.90 15.85 11.98
N SER A 192 -1.23 14.72 11.76
CA SER A 192 -0.70 14.32 10.44
C SER A 192 -1.58 13.30 9.73
N PHE A 193 -2.80 13.03 10.21
CA PHE A 193 -3.69 12.08 9.58
C PHE A 193 -4.01 12.49 8.14
N GLY A 194 -3.89 11.55 7.20
CA GLY A 194 -4.11 11.81 5.77
C GLY A 194 -2.93 12.47 5.05
N GLN A 195 -1.85 12.80 5.75
CA GLN A 195 -0.65 13.37 5.14
C GLN A 195 0.35 12.28 4.74
N ALA A 196 1.05 12.51 3.65
CA ALA A 196 2.16 11.64 3.25
C ALA A 196 3.22 11.56 4.35
N THR A 197 3.69 10.35 4.65
CA THR A 197 4.74 10.14 5.66
C THR A 197 6.15 10.32 5.07
N SER A 198 6.29 10.16 3.77
CA SER A 198 7.54 10.32 3.03
C SER A 198 7.24 10.47 1.53
N PRO A 199 8.21 10.86 0.70
CA PRO A 199 8.06 10.84 -0.76
C PRO A 199 7.63 9.48 -1.33
N ALA A 200 8.01 8.37 -0.68
CA ALA A 200 7.59 7.03 -1.07
C ALA A 200 6.09 6.73 -0.80
N SER A 201 5.38 7.63 -0.12
CA SER A 201 3.92 7.55 0.06
C SER A 201 3.16 7.84 -1.24
N TYR A 202 3.80 8.50 -2.17
CA TYR A 202 3.25 8.78 -3.49
C TYR A 202 3.67 7.73 -4.51
N GLN A 203 2.91 7.64 -5.56
CA GLN A 203 3.28 6.92 -6.76
C GLN A 203 4.61 7.46 -7.31
N SER A 204 5.46 6.59 -7.88
CA SER A 204 6.74 6.99 -8.47
C SER A 204 6.53 8.03 -9.57
N PRO A 205 7.26 9.15 -9.55
CA PRO A 205 7.14 10.19 -10.57
C PRO A 205 7.61 9.69 -11.93
N ARG A 206 7.32 10.48 -12.96
CA ARG A 206 7.80 10.25 -14.31
C ARG A 206 9.33 10.17 -14.34
N ASN A 207 9.83 9.16 -15.02
CA ASN A 207 11.25 9.00 -15.26
C ASN A 207 11.53 8.56 -16.70
N TYR A 208 12.75 8.81 -17.14
CA TYR A 208 13.21 8.56 -18.51
C TYR A 208 14.42 7.65 -18.49
N TYR A 209 14.40 6.65 -19.36
CA TYR A 209 15.54 5.77 -19.59
C TYR A 209 15.91 5.79 -21.06
N PHE A 210 17.21 5.90 -21.31
CA PHE A 210 17.77 5.82 -22.64
C PHE A 210 18.82 4.72 -22.67
N SER A 211 18.78 3.89 -23.68
CA SER A 211 19.79 2.86 -23.92
C SER A 211 20.17 2.81 -25.38
N ALA A 212 21.44 2.57 -25.63
CA ALA A 212 22.02 2.36 -26.95
C ALA A 212 22.97 1.19 -26.90
N GLY A 213 23.09 0.43 -27.99
CA GLY A 213 24.00 -0.69 -28.02
C GLY A 213 24.16 -1.26 -29.43
N LEU A 214 25.14 -2.16 -29.53
CA LEU A 214 25.43 -2.97 -30.69
C LEU A 214 25.17 -4.44 -30.32
N ARG A 215 24.59 -5.17 -31.24
CA ARG A 215 24.43 -6.64 -31.15
C ARG A 215 25.22 -7.25 -32.31
N PHE A 216 26.02 -8.26 -31.99
CA PHE A 216 26.82 -9.02 -32.93
C PHE A 216 26.27 -10.44 -33.04
#